data_387cbb217c0e72b6d93eb9f64a756cb4
#
_entry.id   387cbb217c0e72b6d93eb9f64a756cb4
#
_cell.length_a   1.000
_cell.length_b   1.000
_cell.length_c   1.000
_cell.angle_alpha   90.00
_cell.angle_beta   90.00
_cell.angle_gamma   90.00
#
_symmetry.space_group_name_H-M   'P 1'
#
loop_
_entity.id
_entity.type
_entity.pdbx_description
1 polymer ?
#
loop_
_entity_poly.entity_id
_entity_poly.type
_entity_poly.pdbx_seq_one_letter_code
_entity_poly.pdbx_strand_id
1 'polypeptide(L)'
;MDEILAALESINGTGSYYSEKKIRLDHLDIKIKKIGTIGLPITETNVKDLIGMAEPAKFGWKDQTIFDQDVRKVWEIPSSKVSIAKKLWSKSLDQLLNDIKNDLGLPKKSKLKAELHNLLIYEKGDFFKPHQDTEKLDNMVATLVIILPSNHEGGELIINHCGEKKIFQSNDPKLNKLLCIAFYADCYHEVKEITSGHRVSLTYN
;
A
#
# COMPACT_ATOMS: atom_id res chain seq x y z
N MET A 1 -40.66 3.35 -8.17
CA MET A 1 -39.40 3.92 -7.65
C MET A 1 -39.09 3.37 -6.28
N ASP A 2 -40.10 3.17 -5.43
CA ASP A 2 -39.95 2.64 -4.05
C ASP A 2 -39.47 1.18 -3.98
N GLU A 3 -39.82 0.32 -4.94
CA GLU A 3 -39.33 -1.06 -5.00
C GLU A 3 -37.84 -1.17 -5.33
N ILE A 4 -37.31 -0.26 -6.16
CA ILE A 4 -35.88 -0.20 -6.50
C ILE A 4 -35.10 0.32 -5.30
N LEU A 5 -35.59 1.33 -4.61
CA LEU A 5 -35.01 1.85 -3.37
C LEU A 5 -34.98 0.77 -2.28
N ALA A 6 -36.11 0.06 -2.08
CA ALA A 6 -36.18 -1.04 -1.12
C ALA A 6 -35.26 -2.20 -1.49
N ALA A 7 -35.13 -2.53 -2.78
CA ALA A 7 -34.18 -3.52 -3.25
C ALA A 7 -32.69 -3.08 -3.03
N LEU A 8 -32.39 -1.80 -3.26
CA LEU A 8 -31.06 -1.24 -2.99
C LEU A 8 -30.75 -1.19 -1.49
N GLU A 9 -31.72 -0.81 -0.67
CA GLU A 9 -31.58 -0.83 0.80
C GLU A 9 -31.45 -2.25 1.37
N SER A 10 -31.96 -3.26 0.69
CA SER A 10 -31.83 -4.67 1.07
C SER A 10 -30.47 -5.27 0.69
N ILE A 11 -29.67 -4.59 -0.15
CA ILE A 11 -28.30 -4.98 -0.45
C ILE A 11 -27.42 -4.61 0.74
N ASN A 12 -27.48 -5.41 1.78
CA ASN A 12 -26.48 -5.38 2.85
C ASN A 12 -25.16 -5.86 2.28
N GLY A 13 -24.33 -4.94 1.78
CA GLY A 13 -22.98 -5.23 1.38
C GLY A 13 -22.22 -5.85 2.56
N THR A 14 -21.80 -7.11 2.43
CA THR A 14 -21.10 -7.84 3.50
C THR A 14 -19.61 -7.46 3.60
N GLY A 15 -19.14 -6.50 2.80
CA GLY A 15 -17.73 -6.09 2.72
C GLY A 15 -17.49 -4.69 3.28
N SER A 16 -16.23 -4.43 3.62
CA SER A 16 -15.71 -3.12 3.96
C SER A 16 -15.03 -2.48 2.74
N TYR A 17 -14.83 -1.16 2.74
CA TYR A 17 -14.02 -0.48 1.72
C TYR A 17 -12.51 -0.67 1.94
N TYR A 18 -12.10 -1.33 3.03
CA TYR A 18 -10.71 -1.66 3.32
C TYR A 18 -10.57 -3.03 3.99
N SER A 19 -9.33 -3.54 3.97
CA SER A 19 -8.88 -4.71 4.73
C SER A 19 -7.57 -4.36 5.44
N GLU A 20 -7.42 -4.78 6.70
CA GLU A 20 -6.20 -4.65 7.49
C GLU A 20 -5.75 -6.01 7.97
N LYS A 21 -4.51 -6.40 7.63
CA LYS A 21 -3.91 -7.66 8.07
C LYS A 21 -2.49 -7.42 8.57
N LYS A 22 -2.07 -8.23 9.56
CA LYS A 22 -0.69 -8.27 10.03
C LYS A 22 -0.12 -9.65 9.78
N ILE A 23 0.93 -9.73 8.98
CA ILE A 23 1.58 -11.00 8.63
C ILE A 23 3.04 -11.03 9.10
N ARG A 24 3.60 -12.24 9.20
CA ARG A 24 4.98 -12.46 9.68
C ARG A 24 6.00 -12.03 8.65
N LEU A 25 7.19 -11.61 9.13
CA LEU A 25 8.29 -11.12 8.28
C LEU A 25 9.02 -12.23 7.55
N ASP A 26 9.12 -13.40 8.15
CA ASP A 26 9.96 -14.52 7.72
C ASP A 26 9.65 -15.10 6.33
N HIS A 27 8.59 -14.60 5.71
CA HIS A 27 8.19 -15.01 4.37
C HIS A 27 8.55 -13.98 3.28
N LEU A 28 9.10 -12.81 3.65
CA LEU A 28 9.40 -11.74 2.72
C LEU A 28 10.92 -11.54 2.58
N ASP A 29 11.46 -11.92 1.43
CA ASP A 29 12.85 -11.70 1.04
C ASP A 29 12.87 -10.74 -0.15
N ILE A 30 13.29 -9.49 0.09
CA ILE A 30 13.29 -8.41 -0.89
C ILE A 30 14.71 -8.22 -1.42
N LYS A 31 14.85 -8.24 -2.75
CA LYS A 31 16.11 -7.92 -3.43
C LYS A 31 15.95 -6.70 -4.31
N ILE A 32 16.85 -5.76 -4.18
CA ILE A 32 16.92 -4.56 -5.00
C ILE A 32 18.08 -4.69 -5.98
N LYS A 33 17.82 -4.42 -7.25
CA LYS A 33 18.85 -4.48 -8.30
C LYS A 33 20.01 -3.55 -7.93
N LYS A 34 21.24 -4.06 -8.01
CA LYS A 34 22.52 -3.40 -7.63
C LYS A 34 22.78 -3.24 -6.13
N ILE A 35 21.79 -3.40 -5.24
CA ILE A 35 22.00 -3.35 -3.78
C ILE A 35 22.09 -4.77 -3.21
N GLY A 36 21.27 -5.69 -3.68
CA GLY A 36 21.16 -7.05 -3.15
C GLY A 36 19.95 -7.23 -2.24
N THR A 37 20.05 -8.18 -1.31
CA THR A 37 18.96 -8.48 -0.36
C THR A 37 18.88 -7.42 0.73
N ILE A 38 17.68 -6.93 0.99
CA ILE A 38 17.38 -5.99 2.07
C ILE A 38 16.89 -6.76 3.29
N GLY A 39 17.56 -6.57 4.41
CA GLY A 39 17.15 -7.15 5.69
C GLY A 39 15.91 -6.45 6.26
N LEU A 40 15.14 -7.20 7.04
CA LEU A 40 14.02 -6.68 7.82
C LEU A 40 14.29 -6.89 9.32
N PRO A 41 14.01 -5.92 10.19
CA PRO A 41 13.50 -4.57 9.92
C PRO A 41 14.44 -3.72 9.08
N ILE A 42 13.86 -2.75 8.34
CA ILE A 42 14.62 -1.78 7.55
C ILE A 42 15.45 -0.89 8.48
N THR A 43 16.76 -0.81 8.23
CA THR A 43 17.70 0.02 8.98
C THR A 43 17.96 1.35 8.26
N GLU A 44 18.53 2.33 8.97
CA GLU A 44 18.95 3.59 8.36
C GLU A 44 19.97 3.40 7.22
N THR A 45 20.85 2.41 7.33
CA THR A 45 21.79 2.06 6.27
C THR A 45 21.04 1.58 5.03
N ASN A 46 20.05 0.68 5.21
CA ASN A 46 19.22 0.24 4.09
C ASN A 46 18.51 1.41 3.42
N VAL A 47 17.97 2.35 4.20
CA VAL A 47 17.28 3.53 3.64
C VAL A 47 18.23 4.38 2.78
N LYS A 48 19.45 4.66 3.25
CA LYS A 48 20.45 5.41 2.47
C LYS A 48 20.77 4.73 1.14
N ASP A 49 20.96 3.42 1.15
CA ASP A 49 21.23 2.64 -0.06
C ASP A 49 20.02 2.67 -1.02
N LEU A 50 18.81 2.55 -0.48
CA LEU A 50 17.56 2.59 -1.26
C LEU A 50 17.36 3.96 -1.91
N ILE A 51 17.55 5.06 -1.17
CA ILE A 51 17.42 6.44 -1.69
C ILE A 51 18.46 6.70 -2.78
N GLY A 52 19.67 6.20 -2.65
CA GLY A 52 20.71 6.31 -3.68
C GLY A 52 20.33 5.65 -5.03
N MET A 53 19.31 4.79 -5.04
CA MET A 53 18.77 4.12 -6.24
C MET A 53 17.37 4.59 -6.65
N ALA A 54 16.72 5.36 -5.78
CA ALA A 54 15.35 5.83 -5.96
C ALA A 54 15.32 7.11 -6.81
N GLU A 55 14.14 7.39 -7.29
CA GLU A 55 13.82 8.64 -7.99
C GLU A 55 12.67 9.32 -7.23
N PRO A 56 12.54 10.66 -7.27
CA PRO A 56 11.36 11.32 -6.73
C PRO A 56 10.10 10.81 -7.40
N ALA A 57 9.12 10.40 -6.60
CA ALA A 57 7.91 9.78 -7.13
C ALA A 57 7.01 10.81 -7.83
N LYS A 58 6.49 10.41 -8.97
CA LYS A 58 5.46 11.14 -9.70
C LYS A 58 4.08 10.64 -9.30
N PHE A 59 3.04 11.40 -9.59
CA PHE A 59 1.65 10.98 -9.37
C PHE A 59 0.77 11.31 -10.57
N GLY A 60 -0.35 10.58 -10.69
CA GLY A 60 -1.33 10.84 -11.72
C GLY A 60 -2.20 12.04 -11.36
N TRP A 61 -2.40 12.95 -12.31
CA TRP A 61 -3.34 14.05 -12.23
C TRP A 61 -4.10 14.13 -13.53
N LYS A 62 -5.39 13.77 -13.52
CA LYS A 62 -6.17 13.58 -14.75
C LYS A 62 -5.44 12.59 -15.69
N ASP A 63 -5.20 12.99 -16.94
CA ASP A 63 -4.55 12.16 -17.96
C ASP A 63 -3.01 12.30 -17.99
N GLN A 64 -2.43 13.00 -17.01
CA GLN A 64 -0.99 13.30 -16.98
C GLN A 64 -0.32 12.72 -15.73
N THR A 65 0.95 12.36 -15.88
CA THR A 65 1.84 12.06 -14.76
C THR A 65 2.67 13.30 -14.46
N ILE A 66 2.49 13.88 -13.29
CA ILE A 66 3.14 15.12 -12.87
C ILE A 66 4.07 14.91 -11.70
N PHE A 67 4.99 15.86 -11.54
CA PHE A 67 5.88 15.94 -10.37
C PHE A 67 5.60 17.27 -9.66
N ASP A 68 5.09 17.18 -8.44
CA ASP A 68 4.80 18.33 -7.58
C ASP A 68 5.06 17.93 -6.12
N GLN A 69 6.12 18.50 -5.53
CA GLN A 69 6.54 18.22 -4.17
C GLN A 69 5.60 18.81 -3.10
N ASP A 70 4.74 19.74 -3.47
CA ASP A 70 3.71 20.26 -2.56
C ASP A 70 2.51 19.32 -2.43
N VAL A 71 2.39 18.34 -3.33
CA VAL A 71 1.34 17.33 -3.33
C VAL A 71 1.88 15.97 -2.89
N ARG A 72 3.04 15.57 -3.44
CA ARG A 72 3.69 14.29 -3.14
C ARG A 72 5.18 14.46 -2.98
N LYS A 73 5.65 14.20 -1.79
CA LYS A 73 7.09 14.17 -1.48
C LYS A 73 7.43 12.77 -0.96
N VAL A 74 8.08 11.97 -1.78
CA VAL A 74 8.44 10.56 -1.48
C VAL A 74 9.41 10.05 -2.55
N TRP A 75 10.28 9.12 -2.17
CA TRP A 75 11.18 8.41 -3.06
C TRP A 75 10.54 7.11 -3.57
N GLU A 76 10.79 6.77 -4.83
CA GLU A 76 10.22 5.60 -5.49
C GLU A 76 11.29 4.74 -6.15
N ILE A 77 11.19 3.43 -5.97
CA ILE A 77 11.92 2.42 -6.72
C ILE A 77 10.88 1.60 -7.51
N PRO A 78 10.91 1.63 -8.85
CA PRO A 78 9.93 0.91 -9.67
C PRO A 78 10.08 -0.61 -9.53
N SER A 79 8.99 -1.34 -9.72
CA SER A 79 8.96 -2.82 -9.61
C SER A 79 9.99 -3.53 -10.48
N SER A 80 10.40 -2.94 -11.60
CA SER A 80 11.46 -3.50 -12.47
C SER A 80 12.85 -3.58 -11.82
N LYS A 81 13.06 -2.85 -10.72
CA LYS A 81 14.27 -2.88 -9.89
C LYS A 81 14.09 -3.68 -8.58
N VAL A 82 12.87 -4.15 -8.27
CA VAL A 82 12.52 -4.88 -7.04
C VAL A 82 12.17 -6.32 -7.38
N SER A 83 12.72 -7.28 -6.67
CA SER A 83 12.34 -8.68 -6.77
C SER A 83 12.07 -9.28 -5.39
N ILE A 84 11.06 -10.13 -5.30
CA ILE A 84 10.69 -10.79 -4.05
C ILE A 84 10.80 -12.29 -4.28
N ALA A 85 11.45 -13.01 -3.35
CA ALA A 85 11.64 -14.45 -3.45
C ALA A 85 10.28 -15.17 -3.41
N LYS A 86 9.96 -15.89 -4.50
CA LYS A 86 8.60 -16.40 -4.76
C LYS A 86 8.16 -17.52 -3.81
N LYS A 87 9.07 -18.39 -3.35
CA LYS A 87 8.69 -19.70 -2.77
C LYS A 87 7.82 -19.62 -1.51
N LEU A 88 8.15 -18.75 -0.58
CA LEU A 88 7.35 -18.57 0.65
C LEU A 88 6.37 -17.40 0.50
N TRP A 89 6.80 -16.35 -0.15
CA TRP A 89 5.99 -15.14 -0.33
C TRP A 89 4.72 -15.40 -1.15
N SER A 90 4.78 -16.15 -2.27
CA SER A 90 3.59 -16.41 -3.08
C SER A 90 2.47 -17.06 -2.28
N LYS A 91 2.79 -18.05 -1.44
CA LYS A 91 1.78 -18.72 -0.60
C LYS A 91 1.16 -17.75 0.42
N SER A 92 1.99 -16.92 1.06
CA SER A 92 1.52 -15.92 2.02
C SER A 92 0.71 -14.82 1.35
N LEU A 93 1.10 -14.39 0.15
CA LEU A 93 0.37 -13.43 -0.65
C LEU A 93 -0.99 -13.98 -1.12
N ASP A 94 -1.04 -15.23 -1.58
CA ASP A 94 -2.29 -15.88 -1.99
C ASP A 94 -3.29 -15.96 -0.82
N GLN A 95 -2.80 -16.31 0.38
CA GLN A 95 -3.64 -16.31 1.59
C GLN A 95 -4.11 -14.90 1.93
N LEU A 96 -3.20 -13.92 1.91
CA LEU A 96 -3.53 -12.51 2.15
C LEU A 96 -4.59 -12.00 1.16
N LEU A 97 -4.47 -12.32 -0.13
CA LEU A 97 -5.43 -11.91 -1.15
C LEU A 97 -6.80 -12.56 -0.94
N ASN A 98 -6.86 -13.80 -0.48
CA ASN A 98 -8.13 -14.44 -0.12
C ASN A 98 -8.79 -13.75 1.09
N ASP A 99 -8.01 -13.38 2.09
CA ASP A 99 -8.53 -12.66 3.26
C ASP A 99 -9.01 -11.26 2.87
N ILE A 100 -8.24 -10.52 2.06
CA ILE A 100 -8.61 -9.22 1.50
C ILE A 100 -9.91 -9.32 0.68
N LYS A 101 -10.01 -10.32 -0.20
CA LYS A 101 -11.22 -10.58 -1.01
C LYS A 101 -12.48 -10.70 -0.14
N ASN A 102 -12.37 -11.45 0.96
CA ASN A 102 -13.49 -11.65 1.87
C ASN A 102 -13.85 -10.37 2.64
N ASP A 103 -12.84 -9.63 3.14
CA ASP A 103 -13.04 -8.38 3.87
C ASP A 103 -13.68 -7.30 2.97
N LEU A 104 -13.25 -7.21 1.71
CA LEU A 104 -13.82 -6.28 0.74
C LEU A 104 -15.20 -6.73 0.19
N GLY A 105 -15.69 -7.93 0.56
CA GLY A 105 -16.97 -8.44 0.08
C GLY A 105 -17.02 -8.78 -1.41
N LEU A 106 -15.86 -9.05 -2.03
CA LEU A 106 -15.79 -9.39 -3.44
C LEU A 106 -16.43 -10.77 -3.72
N PRO A 107 -16.92 -11.01 -4.94
CA PRO A 107 -17.59 -12.27 -5.28
C PRO A 107 -16.71 -13.48 -4.98
N LYS A 108 -17.26 -14.52 -4.35
CA LYS A 108 -16.52 -15.73 -3.94
C LYS A 108 -15.74 -16.39 -5.08
N LYS A 109 -16.27 -16.32 -6.32
CA LYS A 109 -15.64 -16.91 -7.51
C LYS A 109 -14.53 -16.04 -8.12
N SER A 110 -14.41 -14.76 -7.72
CA SER A 110 -13.36 -13.89 -8.23
C SER A 110 -12.00 -14.30 -7.68
N LYS A 111 -10.96 -14.07 -8.47
CA LYS A 111 -9.57 -14.23 -8.07
C LYS A 111 -8.89 -12.88 -8.10
N LEU A 112 -8.34 -12.46 -6.97
CA LEU A 112 -7.45 -11.30 -6.93
C LEU A 112 -6.05 -11.72 -7.38
N LYS A 113 -5.40 -10.81 -8.09
CA LYS A 113 -3.98 -10.87 -8.45
C LYS A 113 -3.35 -9.59 -7.98
N ALA A 114 -2.22 -9.67 -7.32
CA ALA A 114 -1.46 -8.50 -6.91
C ALA A 114 -0.23 -8.34 -7.80
N GLU A 115 -0.11 -7.20 -8.44
CA GLU A 115 1.05 -6.83 -9.25
C GLU A 115 1.85 -5.76 -8.52
N LEU A 116 3.11 -6.06 -8.19
CA LEU A 116 3.99 -5.10 -7.52
C LEU A 116 4.17 -3.88 -8.44
N HIS A 117 3.80 -2.72 -7.92
CA HIS A 117 3.94 -1.44 -8.63
C HIS A 117 5.27 -0.78 -8.31
N ASN A 118 5.55 -0.54 -7.03
CA ASN A 118 6.78 0.12 -6.58
C ASN A 118 7.12 -0.18 -5.11
N LEU A 119 8.31 0.27 -4.72
CA LEU A 119 8.73 0.42 -3.33
C LEU A 119 8.85 1.92 -3.07
N LEU A 120 8.18 2.40 -2.02
CA LEU A 120 8.18 3.80 -1.60
C LEU A 120 8.96 3.98 -0.31
N ILE A 121 9.75 5.06 -0.25
CA ILE A 121 10.54 5.45 0.92
C ILE A 121 10.15 6.89 1.26
N TYR A 122 9.65 7.10 2.46
CA TYR A 122 9.33 8.39 3.03
C TYR A 122 10.37 8.72 4.10
N GLU A 123 11.03 9.87 3.97
CA GLU A 123 11.91 10.45 4.97
C GLU A 123 11.15 11.44 5.86
N LYS A 124 11.82 11.96 6.88
CA LYS A 124 11.26 13.06 7.67
C LYS A 124 10.84 14.24 6.77
N GLY A 125 9.62 14.71 6.95
CA GLY A 125 9.01 15.78 6.15
C GLY A 125 8.39 15.32 4.85
N ASP A 126 8.38 14.01 4.57
CA ASP A 126 7.74 13.44 3.38
C ASP A 126 6.28 13.07 3.67
N PHE A 127 5.44 13.21 2.65
CA PHE A 127 3.99 13.00 2.73
C PHE A 127 3.38 12.72 1.35
N PHE A 128 2.11 12.38 1.34
CA PHE A 128 1.29 12.38 0.14
C PHE A 128 -0.12 12.90 0.48
N LYS A 129 -0.50 14.03 -0.09
CA LYS A 129 -1.80 14.67 0.14
C LYS A 129 -2.97 13.79 -0.29
N PRO A 130 -4.22 14.07 0.17
CA PRO A 130 -5.40 13.30 -0.22
C PRO A 130 -5.57 13.22 -1.74
N HIS A 131 -5.67 11.99 -2.25
CA HIS A 131 -5.84 11.68 -3.68
C HIS A 131 -6.60 10.37 -3.83
N GLN A 132 -7.03 10.08 -5.05
CA GLN A 132 -7.48 8.76 -5.49
C GLN A 132 -6.44 8.19 -6.43
N ASP A 133 -6.26 6.87 -6.40
CA ASP A 133 -5.39 6.23 -7.38
C ASP A 133 -6.04 6.29 -8.77
N THR A 134 -5.23 6.62 -9.78
CA THR A 134 -5.64 6.39 -11.16
C THR A 134 -5.51 4.90 -11.48
N GLU A 135 -6.45 4.35 -12.22
CA GLU A 135 -6.35 2.97 -12.69
C GLU A 135 -5.03 2.77 -13.46
N LYS A 136 -4.18 1.88 -12.93
CA LYS A 136 -2.87 1.55 -13.52
C LYS A 136 -2.94 0.34 -14.44
N LEU A 137 -3.95 -0.48 -14.27
CA LEU A 137 -4.19 -1.72 -14.99
C LEU A 137 -5.68 -1.84 -15.31
N ASP A 138 -6.00 -2.43 -16.46
CA ASP A 138 -7.37 -2.82 -16.75
C ASP A 138 -7.91 -3.74 -15.65
N ASN A 139 -9.11 -3.44 -15.16
CA ASN A 139 -9.76 -4.15 -14.06
C ASN A 139 -9.06 -4.01 -12.68
N MET A 140 -8.31 -2.94 -12.43
CA MET A 140 -7.81 -2.63 -11.11
C MET A 140 -8.98 -2.40 -10.14
N VAL A 141 -9.04 -3.20 -9.07
CA VAL A 141 -10.12 -3.15 -8.08
C VAL A 141 -9.68 -2.40 -6.84
N ALA A 142 -8.45 -2.61 -6.41
CA ALA A 142 -7.95 -2.14 -5.13
C ALA A 142 -6.45 -1.87 -5.18
N THR A 143 -5.99 -1.04 -4.26
CA THR A 143 -4.58 -0.85 -3.94
C THR A 143 -4.25 -1.63 -2.69
N LEU A 144 -3.12 -2.37 -2.68
CA LEU A 144 -2.57 -3.03 -1.50
C LEU A 144 -1.25 -2.36 -1.13
N VAL A 145 -1.19 -1.80 0.08
CA VAL A 145 0.02 -1.23 0.67
C VAL A 145 0.54 -2.18 1.75
N ILE A 146 1.78 -2.63 1.61
CA ILE A 146 2.48 -3.45 2.60
C ILE A 146 3.55 -2.61 3.25
N ILE A 147 3.33 -2.20 4.49
CA ILE A 147 4.26 -1.39 5.26
C ILE A 147 5.30 -2.32 5.87
N LEU A 148 6.56 -2.05 5.53
CA LEU A 148 7.70 -2.79 6.03
C LEU A 148 8.09 -2.26 7.42
N PRO A 149 8.51 -3.13 8.33
CA PRO A 149 8.93 -2.68 9.66
C PRO A 149 10.16 -1.80 9.55
N SER A 150 9.97 -0.55 9.90
CA SER A 150 10.97 0.51 9.92
C SER A 150 10.65 1.48 11.05
N ASN A 151 11.68 2.07 11.66
CA ASN A 151 11.48 3.00 12.76
C ASN A 151 11.07 4.38 12.22
N HIS A 152 9.87 4.84 12.59
CA HIS A 152 9.35 6.15 12.21
C HIS A 152 8.23 6.63 13.14
N GLU A 153 7.97 7.92 13.12
CA GLU A 153 6.81 8.57 13.72
C GLU A 153 6.07 9.38 12.66
N GLY A 154 4.76 9.53 12.82
CA GLY A 154 3.89 10.06 11.77
C GLY A 154 3.66 9.04 10.66
N GLY A 155 3.31 9.49 9.47
CA GLY A 155 3.12 8.65 8.29
C GLY A 155 1.88 7.76 8.35
N GLU A 156 0.86 8.14 9.11
CA GLU A 156 -0.42 7.45 9.13
C GLU A 156 -1.00 7.37 7.72
N LEU A 157 -1.45 6.20 7.33
CA LEU A 157 -2.29 6.05 6.15
C LEU A 157 -3.74 6.32 6.54
N ILE A 158 -4.33 7.31 5.92
CA ILE A 158 -5.74 7.68 6.14
C ILE A 158 -6.52 7.36 4.88
N ILE A 159 -7.64 6.65 5.04
CA ILE A 159 -8.53 6.30 3.95
C ILE A 159 -9.91 6.88 4.24
N ASN A 160 -10.48 7.55 3.24
CA ASN A 160 -11.82 8.13 3.29
C ASN A 160 -12.68 7.54 2.16
N HIS A 161 -13.87 7.06 2.51
CA HIS A 161 -14.82 6.53 1.55
C HIS A 161 -16.25 6.79 2.05
N CYS A 162 -17.11 7.35 1.20
CA CYS A 162 -18.53 7.64 1.51
C CYS A 162 -18.75 8.35 2.86
N GLY A 163 -17.87 9.28 3.24
CA GLY A 163 -17.98 10.01 4.50
C GLY A 163 -17.38 9.29 5.72
N GLU A 164 -16.99 8.04 5.59
CA GLU A 164 -16.26 7.31 6.62
C GLU A 164 -14.75 7.53 6.50
N LYS A 165 -14.07 7.63 7.64
CA LYS A 165 -12.64 7.83 7.73
C LYS A 165 -12.00 6.75 8.59
N LYS A 166 -10.96 6.09 8.04
CA LYS A 166 -10.14 5.14 8.78
C LYS A 166 -8.69 5.60 8.82
N ILE A 167 -8.06 5.52 9.98
CA ILE A 167 -6.66 5.87 10.22
C ILE A 167 -5.91 4.61 10.60
N PHE A 168 -4.80 4.34 9.90
CA PHE A 168 -3.91 3.22 10.15
C PHE A 168 -2.58 3.73 10.68
N GLN A 169 -2.25 3.33 11.91
CA GLN A 169 -0.95 3.58 12.51
C GLN A 169 0.06 2.61 11.92
N SER A 170 1.14 3.13 11.34
CA SER A 170 2.13 2.33 10.62
C SER A 170 3.36 1.96 11.46
N ASN A 171 3.53 2.56 12.63
CA ASN A 171 4.63 2.32 13.53
C ASN A 171 4.33 1.13 14.46
N ASP A 172 4.88 -0.05 14.16
CA ASP A 172 4.90 -1.17 15.10
C ASP A 172 6.18 -1.11 15.96
N PRO A 173 6.10 -0.84 17.26
CA PRO A 173 7.29 -0.74 18.11
C PRO A 173 8.10 -2.04 18.19
N LYS A 174 7.48 -3.18 17.88
CA LYS A 174 8.16 -4.49 17.86
C LYS A 174 8.87 -4.78 16.55
N LEU A 175 8.57 -4.06 15.49
CA LEU A 175 9.15 -4.22 14.14
C LEU A 175 9.18 -5.69 13.65
N ASN A 176 8.20 -6.49 14.02
CA ASN A 176 8.20 -7.94 13.76
C ASN A 176 7.08 -8.42 12.84
N LYS A 177 6.31 -7.51 12.28
CA LYS A 177 5.20 -7.81 11.36
C LYS A 177 5.18 -6.86 10.18
N LEU A 178 4.65 -7.34 9.07
CA LEU A 178 4.23 -6.53 7.94
C LEU A 178 2.80 -6.06 8.21
N LEU A 179 2.52 -4.78 8.05
CA LEU A 179 1.16 -4.25 8.07
C LEU A 179 0.67 -4.15 6.62
N CYS A 180 -0.36 -4.92 6.29
CA CYS A 180 -0.95 -5.00 4.96
C CYS A 180 -2.31 -4.32 5.00
N ILE A 181 -2.49 -3.27 4.20
CA ILE A 181 -3.71 -2.49 4.10
C ILE A 181 -4.13 -2.50 2.64
N ALA A 182 -5.33 -3.01 2.35
CA ALA A 182 -5.92 -2.95 1.04
C ALA A 182 -7.19 -2.09 1.09
N PHE A 183 -7.47 -1.36 0.03
CA PHE A 183 -8.66 -0.51 -0.10
C PHE A 183 -9.04 -0.36 -1.57
N TYR A 184 -10.31 -0.09 -1.83
CA TYR A 184 -10.80 0.13 -3.19
C TYR A 184 -10.10 1.32 -3.86
N ALA A 185 -9.82 1.21 -5.15
CA ALA A 185 -9.06 2.21 -5.93
C ALA A 185 -9.73 3.59 -5.95
N ASP A 186 -11.05 3.65 -5.76
CA ASP A 186 -11.83 4.89 -5.70
C ASP A 186 -11.84 5.58 -4.33
N CYS A 187 -11.20 4.96 -3.31
CA CYS A 187 -11.06 5.59 -2.00
C CYS A 187 -10.09 6.76 -2.04
N TYR A 188 -10.50 7.91 -1.47
CA TYR A 188 -9.54 8.97 -1.17
C TYR A 188 -8.61 8.53 -0.06
N HIS A 189 -7.32 8.69 -0.27
CA HIS A 189 -6.34 8.34 0.75
C HIS A 189 -5.15 9.30 0.78
N GLU A 190 -4.50 9.37 1.93
CA GLU A 190 -3.33 10.22 2.17
C GLU A 190 -2.32 9.51 3.06
N VAL A 191 -1.05 9.87 2.92
CA VAL A 191 0.00 9.55 3.88
C VAL A 191 0.39 10.84 4.59
N LYS A 192 0.21 10.86 5.91
CA LYS A 192 0.60 12.00 6.74
C LYS A 192 2.10 12.18 6.76
N GLU A 193 2.54 13.39 7.11
CA GLU A 193 3.95 13.72 7.18
C GLU A 193 4.69 12.79 8.17
N ILE A 194 5.85 12.30 7.74
CA ILE A 194 6.80 11.60 8.61
C ILE A 194 7.47 12.65 9.51
N THR A 195 7.30 12.52 10.81
CA THR A 195 7.88 13.47 11.78
C THR A 195 9.29 13.06 12.24
N SER A 196 9.57 11.75 12.26
CA SER A 196 10.91 11.20 12.50
C SER A 196 11.11 9.85 11.84
N GLY A 197 12.36 9.47 11.60
CA GLY A 197 12.72 8.18 11.00
C GLY A 197 12.33 8.04 9.52
N HIS A 198 12.03 6.82 9.10
CA HIS A 198 11.76 6.48 7.69
C HIS A 198 10.63 5.46 7.61
N ARG A 199 9.64 5.71 6.75
CA ARG A 199 8.58 4.75 6.44
C ARG A 199 8.81 4.14 5.07
N VAL A 200 8.89 2.81 5.02
CA VAL A 200 9.12 2.07 3.77
C VAL A 200 7.93 1.16 3.48
N SER A 201 7.44 1.14 2.25
CA SER A 201 6.31 0.30 1.86
C SER A 201 6.42 -0.24 0.44
N LEU A 202 5.82 -1.40 0.20
CA LEU A 202 5.54 -1.95 -1.13
C LEU A 202 4.09 -1.60 -1.50
N THR A 203 3.87 -1.20 -2.75
CA THR A 203 2.53 -0.95 -3.28
C THR A 203 2.23 -1.93 -4.39
N TYR A 204 1.05 -2.52 -4.37
CA TYR A 204 0.53 -3.45 -5.38
C TYR A 204 -0.79 -2.93 -5.94
N ASN A 205 -1.01 -3.20 -7.19
CA ASN A 205 -2.28 -3.00 -7.89
C ASN A 205 -2.98 -4.33 -8.06
#